data_f57695851737ade42cf9fc929868f2d0
#
_entry.id   f57695851737ade42cf9fc929868f2d0
#
_cell.length_a   1.000
_cell.length_b   1.000
_cell.length_c   1.000
_cell.angle_alpha   90.00
_cell.angle_beta   90.00
_cell.angle_gamma   90.00
#
_symmetry.space_group_name_H-M   'P 1'
#
loop_
_entity.id
_entity.type
_entity.pdbx_description
1 polymer ?
#
loop_
_entity_poly.entity_id
_entity_poly.type
_entity_poly.pdbx_seq_one_letter_code
_entity_poly.pdbx_strand_id
1 'polypeptide(L)'
;MKRLKIFTLLLSLFLGSCTVDDNKISFTLLQLNDVYEISSIQGGNFGGMARVETIHKELLKENENTMLVMAGDFLNPSLLGGMKLNGEKIRGKQMIEVMNAMNFDVVAFGNHEFDIPKKDLQNRINESSFPWISSNIFLKNSDTIKRFYQLTDGISRNIKGSFIKEISDADGTNIKIGFISVCIPSNPKEYVLYKDMFSSIQKEYELIKEEVDVVIGLTHVKIEHDREIARLLPNIPLIMGGHEHDHKNEMIGNVKITKADANAKTAYIHSINFNKKTKETSISSLLKTIDTTIVDDKKVKLVVDKWLEVMNSQISKIVENPYEIIYHTNIPLDGRDIPIRSKQTNLGQLIAASMSYSYNNEVDCSIVNGGSIRIDDQLVGDIN
;
A
#
# COMPACT_ATOMS: atom_id res chain seq x y z
N MET A 1 -73.18 -39.83 -14.73
CA MET A 1 -71.94 -39.63 -13.94
C MET A 1 -71.10 -38.55 -14.64
N LYS A 2 -71.22 -37.30 -14.14
CA LYS A 2 -70.45 -36.14 -14.64
C LYS A 2 -69.21 -35.98 -13.76
N ARG A 3 -68.01 -36.12 -14.34
CA ARG A 3 -66.73 -35.86 -13.63
C ARG A 3 -66.44 -34.35 -13.64
N LEU A 4 -66.47 -33.75 -12.46
CA LEU A 4 -66.08 -32.38 -12.23
C LEU A 4 -64.54 -32.31 -12.18
N LYS A 5 -63.92 -31.60 -13.14
CA LYS A 5 -62.47 -31.32 -13.12
C LYS A 5 -62.26 -30.03 -12.30
N ILE A 6 -61.67 -30.16 -11.14
CA ILE A 6 -61.22 -29.03 -10.34
C ILE A 6 -59.89 -28.56 -10.93
N PHE A 7 -59.88 -27.33 -11.45
CA PHE A 7 -58.71 -26.64 -11.95
C PHE A 7 -58.13 -25.83 -10.79
N THR A 8 -57.04 -26.33 -10.16
CA THR A 8 -56.36 -25.60 -9.10
C THR A 8 -55.41 -24.59 -9.73
N LEU A 9 -55.78 -23.31 -9.70
CA LEU A 9 -54.95 -22.20 -10.13
C LEU A 9 -53.92 -21.90 -9.03
N LEU A 10 -52.66 -22.31 -9.21
CA LEU A 10 -51.54 -21.90 -8.37
C LEU A 10 -51.19 -20.44 -8.70
N LEU A 11 -51.68 -19.52 -7.86
CA LEU A 11 -51.30 -18.12 -7.87
C LEU A 11 -49.95 -18.00 -7.15
N SER A 12 -48.84 -18.02 -7.89
CA SER A 12 -47.52 -17.70 -7.37
C SER A 12 -47.45 -16.20 -7.06
N LEU A 13 -47.64 -15.86 -5.79
CA LEU A 13 -47.32 -14.54 -5.26
C LEU A 13 -45.81 -14.34 -5.33
N PHE A 14 -45.35 -13.65 -6.36
CA PHE A 14 -44.06 -12.96 -6.32
C PHE A 14 -44.19 -11.84 -5.28
N LEU A 15 -43.77 -12.12 -4.05
CA LEU A 15 -43.46 -11.08 -3.08
C LEU A 15 -42.16 -10.43 -3.55
N GLY A 16 -42.28 -9.45 -4.43
CA GLY A 16 -41.20 -8.48 -4.67
C GLY A 16 -41.00 -7.75 -3.34
N SER A 17 -40.01 -8.15 -2.57
CA SER A 17 -39.51 -7.35 -1.46
C SER A 17 -38.99 -6.06 -2.04
N CYS A 18 -39.77 -5.00 -2.07
CA CYS A 18 -39.26 -3.64 -2.17
C CYS A 18 -38.45 -3.40 -0.91
N THR A 19 -37.11 -3.58 -0.98
CA THR A 19 -36.21 -3.06 0.04
C THR A 19 -36.34 -1.54 -0.02
N VAL A 20 -36.79 -0.95 1.08
CA VAL A 20 -36.84 0.51 1.21
C VAL A 20 -35.41 0.98 1.45
N ASP A 21 -34.90 1.89 0.60
CA ASP A 21 -33.64 2.60 0.82
C ASP A 21 -33.62 3.17 2.25
N ASP A 22 -32.79 2.62 3.13
CA ASP A 22 -32.68 3.05 4.53
C ASP A 22 -31.68 4.21 4.70
N ASN A 23 -31.07 4.69 3.60
CA ASN A 23 -30.07 5.72 3.53
C ASN A 23 -28.76 5.37 4.26
N LYS A 24 -28.51 4.11 4.56
CA LYS A 24 -27.31 3.64 5.20
C LYS A 24 -26.58 2.68 4.28
N ILE A 25 -25.27 2.84 4.18
CA ILE A 25 -24.42 1.94 3.41
C ILE A 25 -23.17 1.62 4.21
N SER A 26 -22.74 0.38 4.14
CA SER A 26 -21.46 -0.06 4.74
C SER A 26 -20.45 -0.36 3.66
N PHE A 27 -19.19 -0.04 3.95
CA PHE A 27 -18.05 -0.41 3.11
C PHE A 27 -16.81 -0.69 3.96
N THR A 28 -15.87 -1.42 3.39
CA THR A 28 -14.63 -1.82 4.06
C THR A 28 -13.42 -1.30 3.29
N LEU A 29 -12.42 -0.75 4.00
CA LEU A 29 -11.14 -0.38 3.43
C LEU A 29 -10.06 -1.25 4.05
N LEU A 30 -9.31 -1.97 3.20
CA LEU A 30 -8.11 -2.68 3.59
C LEU A 30 -6.90 -1.81 3.22
N GLN A 31 -6.27 -1.22 4.25
CA GLN A 31 -5.17 -0.27 4.10
C GLN A 31 -3.82 -0.96 4.27
N LEU A 32 -2.93 -0.70 3.31
CA LEU A 32 -1.49 -0.98 3.37
C LEU A 32 -0.69 0.30 3.13
N ASN A 33 0.55 0.31 3.57
CA ASN A 33 1.56 1.34 3.31
C ASN A 33 2.97 0.76 3.42
N ASP A 34 3.94 1.38 2.74
CA ASP A 34 5.38 1.05 2.88
C ASP A 34 5.68 -0.45 2.66
N VAL A 35 5.17 -1.03 1.58
CA VAL A 35 5.35 -2.45 1.25
C VAL A 35 6.42 -2.60 0.19
N TYR A 36 7.64 -2.94 0.59
CA TYR A 36 8.80 -3.07 -0.30
C TYR A 36 9.00 -4.49 -0.80
N GLU A 37 8.58 -5.49 -0.02
CA GLU A 37 8.76 -6.90 -0.32
C GLU A 37 7.42 -7.58 -0.69
N ILE A 38 7.43 -8.34 -1.78
CA ILE A 38 6.23 -9.05 -2.26
C ILE A 38 5.98 -10.35 -1.49
N SER A 39 7.05 -10.95 -0.95
CA SER A 39 7.00 -12.18 -0.17
C SER A 39 6.93 -11.88 1.33
N SER A 40 6.64 -12.90 2.12
CA SER A 40 6.76 -12.83 3.56
C SER A 40 8.21 -12.60 4.00
N ILE A 41 8.38 -11.89 5.11
CA ILE A 41 9.65 -11.50 5.72
C ILE A 41 9.87 -12.27 7.04
N GLN A 42 11.02 -12.03 7.70
CA GLN A 42 11.37 -12.70 8.97
C GLN A 42 11.29 -14.22 8.87
N GLY A 43 11.95 -14.81 7.87
CA GLY A 43 11.90 -16.26 7.66
C GLY A 43 10.52 -16.80 7.31
N GLY A 44 9.64 -15.96 6.76
CA GLY A 44 8.28 -16.35 6.38
C GLY A 44 7.22 -16.10 7.45
N ASN A 45 7.60 -15.55 8.61
CA ASN A 45 6.68 -15.39 9.74
C ASN A 45 5.66 -14.28 9.56
N PHE A 46 6.03 -13.17 8.91
CA PHE A 46 5.16 -12.00 8.77
C PHE A 46 5.07 -11.49 7.34
N GLY A 47 4.02 -10.73 7.05
CA GLY A 47 3.83 -10.09 5.76
C GLY A 47 3.48 -11.08 4.64
N GLY A 48 3.72 -10.64 3.40
CA GLY A 48 3.46 -11.38 2.18
C GLY A 48 2.14 -10.98 1.52
N MET A 49 2.25 -10.47 0.28
CA MET A 49 1.10 -9.97 -0.49
C MET A 49 0.07 -11.05 -0.80
N ALA A 50 0.50 -12.32 -0.91
CA ALA A 50 -0.43 -13.44 -1.09
C ALA A 50 -1.34 -13.69 0.13
N ARG A 51 -0.85 -13.45 1.36
CA ARG A 51 -1.66 -13.49 2.59
C ARG A 51 -2.62 -12.31 2.67
N VAL A 52 -2.16 -11.12 2.28
CA VAL A 52 -3.02 -9.93 2.21
C VAL A 52 -4.20 -10.17 1.27
N GLU A 53 -3.96 -10.78 0.10
CA GLU A 53 -5.04 -11.09 -0.85
C GLU A 53 -6.05 -12.11 -0.28
N THR A 54 -5.62 -13.03 0.56
CA THR A 54 -6.55 -13.94 1.26
C THR A 54 -7.50 -13.15 2.15
N ILE A 55 -6.98 -12.22 2.96
CA ILE A 55 -7.82 -11.34 3.79
C ILE A 55 -8.73 -10.47 2.93
N HIS A 56 -8.20 -9.88 1.86
CA HIS A 56 -8.99 -9.07 0.93
C HIS A 56 -10.20 -9.86 0.38
N LYS A 57 -9.98 -11.09 -0.05
CA LYS A 57 -11.05 -11.97 -0.55
C LYS A 57 -12.03 -12.40 0.53
N GLU A 58 -11.59 -12.56 1.76
CA GLU A 58 -12.49 -12.83 2.90
C GLU A 58 -13.39 -11.63 3.17
N LEU A 59 -12.82 -10.43 3.23
CA LEU A 59 -13.57 -9.18 3.40
C LEU A 59 -14.56 -8.93 2.25
N LEU A 60 -14.19 -9.23 0.99
CA LEU A 60 -15.10 -9.14 -0.16
C LEU A 60 -16.30 -10.08 -0.07
N LYS A 61 -16.17 -11.24 0.58
CA LYS A 61 -17.30 -12.14 0.85
C LYS A 61 -18.23 -11.61 1.94
N GLU A 62 -17.68 -10.88 2.90
CA GLU A 62 -18.44 -10.27 4.00
C GLU A 62 -19.13 -8.98 3.54
N ASN A 63 -18.45 -8.18 2.71
CA ASN A 63 -18.96 -6.93 2.13
C ASN A 63 -18.36 -6.71 0.73
N GLU A 64 -19.20 -6.76 -0.30
CA GLU A 64 -18.80 -6.53 -1.69
C GLU A 64 -18.24 -5.12 -1.93
N ASN A 65 -18.62 -4.14 -1.10
CA ASN A 65 -18.07 -2.79 -1.08
C ASN A 65 -16.75 -2.73 -0.30
N THR A 66 -15.87 -3.71 -0.50
CA THR A 66 -14.50 -3.72 0.05
C THR A 66 -13.52 -3.17 -0.96
N MET A 67 -12.64 -2.25 -0.52
CA MET A 67 -11.61 -1.64 -1.34
C MET A 67 -10.23 -1.89 -0.73
N LEU A 68 -9.26 -2.25 -1.57
CA LEU A 68 -7.85 -2.43 -1.22
C LEU A 68 -7.05 -1.20 -1.64
N VAL A 69 -6.39 -0.55 -0.68
CA VAL A 69 -5.69 0.73 -0.90
C VAL A 69 -4.24 0.71 -0.41
N MET A 70 -3.37 1.48 -1.08
CA MET A 70 -1.94 1.59 -0.75
C MET A 70 -1.57 3.06 -0.52
N ALA A 71 -1.09 3.38 0.68
CA ALA A 71 -0.65 4.72 1.05
C ALA A 71 0.85 4.97 0.74
N GLY A 72 1.29 4.59 -0.46
CA GLY A 72 2.62 4.89 -1.01
C GLY A 72 3.75 3.98 -0.54
N ASP A 73 4.94 4.19 -1.12
CA ASP A 73 6.22 3.51 -0.87
C ASP A 73 6.15 1.98 -1.08
N PHE A 74 6.05 1.58 -2.36
CA PHE A 74 5.99 0.16 -2.73
C PHE A 74 6.85 -0.23 -3.95
N LEU A 75 7.43 0.74 -4.68
CA LEU A 75 8.29 0.41 -5.82
C LEU A 75 9.75 0.20 -5.45
N ASN A 76 10.22 0.90 -4.40
CA ASN A 76 11.62 0.93 -3.97
C ASN A 76 11.71 1.32 -2.48
N PRO A 77 12.69 0.83 -1.72
CA PRO A 77 13.73 -0.12 -2.12
C PRO A 77 13.30 -1.58 -1.94
N SER A 78 13.85 -2.48 -2.77
CA SER A 78 13.82 -3.92 -2.51
C SER A 78 15.06 -4.59 -3.10
N LEU A 79 15.45 -5.73 -2.56
CA LEU A 79 16.55 -6.52 -3.09
C LEU A 79 16.28 -6.90 -4.54
N LEU A 80 15.11 -7.45 -4.80
CA LEU A 80 14.65 -7.87 -6.13
C LEU A 80 14.58 -6.69 -7.11
N GLY A 81 14.10 -5.53 -6.66
CA GLY A 81 14.08 -4.30 -7.46
C GLY A 81 15.45 -3.82 -7.92
N GLY A 82 16.49 -4.08 -7.13
CA GLY A 82 17.89 -3.78 -7.46
C GLY A 82 18.52 -4.71 -8.50
N MET A 83 17.96 -5.92 -8.67
CA MET A 83 18.46 -6.94 -9.58
C MET A 83 18.15 -6.64 -11.04
N LYS A 84 18.75 -7.40 -11.96
CA LYS A 84 18.53 -7.30 -13.41
C LYS A 84 17.79 -8.51 -13.93
N LEU A 85 16.84 -8.27 -14.82
CA LEU A 85 16.19 -9.27 -15.64
C LEU A 85 16.37 -8.86 -17.12
N ASN A 86 16.94 -9.76 -17.93
CA ASN A 86 17.25 -9.50 -19.35
C ASN A 86 18.09 -8.23 -19.58
N GLY A 87 19.03 -7.93 -18.65
CA GLY A 87 19.93 -6.77 -18.74
C GLY A 87 19.38 -5.47 -18.14
N GLU A 88 18.08 -5.34 -17.90
CA GLU A 88 17.45 -4.17 -17.28
C GLU A 88 17.15 -4.40 -15.79
N LYS A 89 17.29 -3.36 -14.97
CA LYS A 89 16.90 -3.42 -13.55
C LYS A 89 15.37 -3.57 -13.41
N ILE A 90 14.96 -4.38 -12.45
CA ILE A 90 13.53 -4.72 -12.21
C ILE A 90 12.74 -3.50 -11.70
N ARG A 91 13.27 -2.78 -10.70
CA ARG A 91 12.78 -1.47 -10.22
C ARG A 91 11.27 -1.41 -10.03
N GLY A 92 10.74 -2.25 -9.17
CA GLY A 92 9.33 -2.25 -8.78
C GLY A 92 8.40 -3.04 -9.73
N LYS A 93 8.89 -3.59 -10.84
CA LYS A 93 8.05 -4.37 -11.77
C LYS A 93 7.37 -5.56 -11.09
N GLN A 94 8.10 -6.25 -10.20
CA GLN A 94 7.58 -7.36 -9.41
C GLN A 94 6.37 -6.93 -8.57
N MET A 95 6.45 -5.76 -7.94
CA MET A 95 5.37 -5.24 -7.10
C MET A 95 4.15 -4.88 -7.94
N ILE A 96 4.33 -4.21 -9.08
CA ILE A 96 3.22 -3.89 -9.98
C ILE A 96 2.50 -5.16 -10.48
N GLU A 97 3.24 -6.22 -10.86
CA GLU A 97 2.61 -7.47 -11.28
C GLU A 97 1.78 -8.12 -10.16
N VAL A 98 2.30 -8.10 -8.92
CA VAL A 98 1.57 -8.61 -7.75
C VAL A 98 0.35 -7.77 -7.45
N MET A 99 0.48 -6.45 -7.39
CA MET A 99 -0.63 -5.53 -7.11
C MET A 99 -1.72 -5.59 -8.20
N ASN A 100 -1.35 -5.76 -9.47
CA ASN A 100 -2.30 -5.99 -10.55
C ASN A 100 -3.09 -7.30 -10.36
N ALA A 101 -2.44 -8.35 -9.86
CA ALA A 101 -3.11 -9.64 -9.59
C ALA A 101 -4.10 -9.55 -8.41
N MET A 102 -3.91 -8.57 -7.51
CA MET A 102 -4.74 -8.30 -6.33
C MET A 102 -5.87 -7.28 -6.58
N ASN A 103 -5.86 -6.59 -7.74
CA ASN A 103 -6.87 -5.57 -8.11
C ASN A 103 -6.99 -4.42 -7.09
N PHE A 104 -5.90 -3.71 -6.80
CA PHE A 104 -5.94 -2.51 -5.98
C PHE A 104 -6.93 -1.48 -6.52
N ASP A 105 -7.69 -0.82 -5.64
CA ASP A 105 -8.69 0.19 -6.02
C ASP A 105 -8.06 1.57 -6.23
N VAL A 106 -7.10 1.96 -5.41
CA VAL A 106 -6.38 3.24 -5.52
C VAL A 106 -5.07 3.20 -4.75
N VAL A 107 -4.05 3.87 -5.29
CA VAL A 107 -2.75 4.01 -4.62
C VAL A 107 -2.32 5.48 -4.57
N ALA A 108 -1.66 5.87 -3.49
CA ALA A 108 -0.96 7.14 -3.39
C ALA A 108 0.51 6.98 -3.81
N PHE A 109 1.16 8.07 -4.20
CA PHE A 109 2.63 8.11 -4.24
C PHE A 109 3.20 8.24 -2.83
N GLY A 110 4.26 7.50 -2.54
CA GLY A 110 5.18 7.82 -1.47
C GLY A 110 6.46 8.49 -2.00
N ASN A 111 7.42 8.76 -1.13
CA ASN A 111 8.65 9.44 -1.54
C ASN A 111 9.65 8.49 -2.22
N HIS A 112 9.61 7.20 -1.93
CA HIS A 112 10.50 6.20 -2.51
C HIS A 112 10.12 5.77 -3.92
N GLU A 113 8.92 6.07 -4.42
CA GLU A 113 8.57 5.92 -5.84
C GLU A 113 9.52 6.76 -6.73
N PHE A 114 10.03 7.87 -6.22
CA PHE A 114 10.93 8.76 -6.95
C PHE A 114 12.41 8.40 -6.84
N ASP A 115 12.78 7.37 -6.08
CA ASP A 115 14.17 6.89 -6.00
C ASP A 115 14.64 6.15 -7.26
N ILE A 116 13.71 5.73 -8.10
CA ILE A 116 14.00 5.13 -9.41
C ILE A 116 14.04 6.22 -10.52
N PRO A 117 14.73 5.96 -11.64
CA PRO A 117 14.77 6.88 -12.75
C PRO A 117 13.37 7.15 -13.34
N LYS A 118 13.17 8.36 -13.86
CA LYS A 118 11.92 8.81 -14.50
C LYS A 118 11.34 7.79 -15.50
N LYS A 119 12.19 7.19 -16.36
CA LYS A 119 11.77 6.18 -17.36
C LYS A 119 11.14 4.98 -16.67
N ASP A 120 11.78 4.49 -15.59
CA ASP A 120 11.32 3.30 -14.89
C ASP A 120 10.03 3.57 -14.12
N LEU A 121 9.93 4.72 -13.43
CA LEU A 121 8.68 5.14 -12.78
C LEU A 121 7.53 5.24 -13.79
N GLN A 122 7.77 5.88 -14.96
CA GLN A 122 6.75 5.98 -15.99
C GLN A 122 6.31 4.60 -16.51
N ASN A 123 7.25 3.65 -16.63
CA ASN A 123 6.93 2.27 -17.01
C ASN A 123 6.05 1.61 -15.93
N ARG A 124 6.38 1.75 -14.65
CA ARG A 124 5.57 1.18 -13.54
C ARG A 124 4.17 1.75 -13.52
N ILE A 125 4.03 3.07 -13.70
CA ILE A 125 2.72 3.72 -13.80
C ILE A 125 1.92 3.18 -15.00
N ASN A 126 2.55 3.01 -16.16
CA ASN A 126 1.88 2.49 -17.36
C ASN A 126 1.49 1.00 -17.25
N GLU A 127 2.27 0.21 -16.52
CA GLU A 127 2.04 -1.22 -16.30
C GLU A 127 0.97 -1.49 -15.23
N SER A 128 0.64 -0.50 -14.39
CA SER A 128 -0.36 -0.66 -13.33
C SER A 128 -1.79 -0.65 -13.89
N SER A 129 -2.64 -1.54 -13.40
CA SER A 129 -4.07 -1.61 -13.75
C SER A 129 -4.97 -0.79 -12.81
N PHE A 130 -4.38 -0.12 -11.84
CA PHE A 130 -5.04 0.66 -10.80
C PHE A 130 -4.74 2.15 -10.92
N PRO A 131 -5.63 3.03 -10.42
CA PRO A 131 -5.41 4.47 -10.40
C PRO A 131 -4.39 4.90 -9.36
N TRP A 132 -3.56 5.87 -9.74
CA TRP A 132 -2.66 6.61 -8.86
C TRP A 132 -3.23 7.99 -8.57
N ILE A 133 -2.99 8.51 -7.36
CA ILE A 133 -3.41 9.87 -7.00
C ILE A 133 -2.30 10.64 -6.29
N SER A 134 -2.23 11.95 -6.53
CA SER A 134 -1.50 12.92 -5.72
C SER A 134 -1.91 14.34 -6.05
N SER A 135 -2.17 15.15 -5.03
CA SER A 135 -2.52 16.57 -5.21
C SER A 135 -1.29 17.45 -5.41
N ASN A 136 -0.15 17.11 -4.79
CA ASN A 136 1.01 18.01 -4.72
C ASN A 136 2.21 17.62 -5.60
N ILE A 137 2.16 16.47 -6.30
CA ILE A 137 3.29 15.98 -7.11
C ILE A 137 3.06 16.26 -8.58
N PHE A 138 4.11 16.75 -9.24
CA PHE A 138 4.10 17.10 -10.66
C PHE A 138 5.38 16.62 -11.36
N LEU A 139 5.24 16.21 -12.60
CA LEU A 139 6.36 15.95 -13.49
C LEU A 139 6.96 17.26 -13.96
N LYS A 140 8.25 17.45 -13.68
CA LYS A 140 9.03 18.59 -14.13
C LYS A 140 9.91 18.16 -15.29
N ASN A 141 9.81 18.87 -16.42
CA ASN A 141 10.80 18.87 -17.48
C ASN A 141 11.43 20.27 -17.51
N SER A 142 12.52 20.49 -18.25
CA SER A 142 13.26 21.76 -18.25
C SER A 142 12.36 23.00 -18.15
N ASP A 143 11.35 23.11 -19.01
CA ASP A 143 10.52 24.32 -19.15
C ASP A 143 9.03 24.06 -18.89
N THR A 144 8.64 22.83 -18.51
CA THR A 144 7.23 22.49 -18.35
C THR A 144 6.98 21.74 -17.03
N ILE A 145 5.88 22.10 -16.38
CA ILE A 145 5.34 21.42 -15.22
C ILE A 145 3.98 20.85 -15.61
N LYS A 146 3.80 19.55 -15.48
CA LYS A 146 2.54 18.87 -15.78
C LYS A 146 2.27 17.74 -14.77
N ARG A 147 1.06 17.21 -14.76
CA ARG A 147 0.75 15.99 -14.00
C ARG A 147 1.55 14.82 -14.55
N PHE A 148 1.91 13.86 -13.68
CA PHE A 148 2.26 12.53 -14.14
C PHE A 148 1.08 11.95 -14.91
N TYR A 149 1.31 10.94 -15.73
CA TYR A 149 0.26 10.35 -16.54
C TYR A 149 0.44 8.86 -16.66
N GLN A 150 -0.64 8.16 -16.89
CA GLN A 150 -0.68 6.74 -17.23
C GLN A 150 -1.00 6.61 -18.72
N LEU A 151 -0.21 5.80 -19.43
CA LEU A 151 -0.42 5.48 -20.82
C LEU A 151 -0.93 4.04 -20.93
N THR A 152 -2.19 3.87 -21.33
CA THR A 152 -2.82 2.57 -21.51
C THR A 152 -3.49 2.54 -22.89
N ASP A 153 -3.17 1.53 -23.71
CA ASP A 153 -3.70 1.34 -25.07
C ASP A 153 -3.55 2.60 -25.95
N GLY A 154 -2.42 3.31 -25.82
CA GLY A 154 -2.13 4.53 -26.55
C GLY A 154 -2.86 5.78 -26.03
N ILE A 155 -3.69 5.66 -24.98
CA ILE A 155 -4.42 6.78 -24.38
C ILE A 155 -3.67 7.25 -23.14
N SER A 156 -3.29 8.55 -23.15
CA SER A 156 -2.66 9.19 -21.99
C SER A 156 -3.71 9.81 -21.09
N ARG A 157 -3.70 9.41 -19.82
CA ARG A 157 -4.57 9.96 -18.76
C ARG A 157 -3.72 10.58 -17.66
N ASN A 158 -3.96 11.86 -17.37
CA ASN A 158 -3.26 12.53 -16.27
C ASN A 158 -3.64 11.91 -14.92
N ILE A 159 -2.64 11.71 -14.07
CA ILE A 159 -2.85 11.34 -12.67
C ILE A 159 -3.50 12.53 -11.96
N LYS A 160 -4.65 12.27 -11.34
CA LYS A 160 -5.44 13.30 -10.64
C LYS A 160 -4.96 13.51 -9.21
N GLY A 161 -5.41 14.57 -8.57
CA GLY A 161 -5.22 14.81 -7.13
C GLY A 161 -6.12 13.94 -6.27
N SER A 162 -7.24 13.47 -6.84
CA SER A 162 -8.27 12.70 -6.19
C SER A 162 -8.75 11.53 -7.05
N PHE A 163 -9.37 10.56 -6.39
CA PHE A 163 -10.08 9.44 -7.02
C PHE A 163 -11.49 9.35 -6.41
N ILE A 164 -12.50 9.15 -7.22
CA ILE A 164 -13.90 9.00 -6.78
C ILE A 164 -14.36 7.59 -7.11
N LYS A 165 -14.79 6.86 -6.10
CA LYS A 165 -15.41 5.53 -6.21
C LYS A 165 -16.89 5.65 -5.89
N GLU A 166 -17.74 5.19 -6.78
CA GLU A 166 -19.16 5.02 -6.52
C GLU A 166 -19.42 3.58 -6.09
N ILE A 167 -20.18 3.42 -5.01
CA ILE A 167 -20.61 2.12 -4.46
C ILE A 167 -22.11 2.15 -4.20
N SER A 168 -22.71 0.98 -4.21
CA SER A 168 -24.14 0.80 -3.88
C SER A 168 -24.33 -0.50 -3.10
N ASP A 169 -25.39 -0.60 -2.35
CA ASP A 169 -25.80 -1.81 -1.66
C ASP A 169 -27.07 -2.43 -2.25
N ALA A 170 -27.51 -3.51 -1.63
CA ALA A 170 -28.62 -4.32 -2.13
C ALA A 170 -29.99 -3.62 -2.06
N ASP A 171 -30.16 -2.59 -1.21
CA ASP A 171 -31.42 -1.83 -1.10
C ASP A 171 -31.50 -0.66 -2.10
N GLY A 172 -30.40 -0.38 -2.81
CA GLY A 172 -30.27 0.67 -3.81
C GLY A 172 -29.66 1.98 -3.28
N THR A 173 -29.27 2.04 -2.00
CA THR A 173 -28.50 3.16 -1.47
C THR A 173 -27.17 3.23 -2.18
N ASN A 174 -26.84 4.37 -2.77
CA ASN A 174 -25.56 4.60 -3.42
C ASN A 174 -24.84 5.82 -2.82
N ILE A 175 -23.51 5.76 -2.76
CA ILE A 175 -22.68 6.88 -2.34
C ILE A 175 -21.45 7.01 -3.22
N LYS A 176 -20.87 8.20 -3.22
CA LYS A 176 -19.57 8.51 -3.82
C LYS A 176 -18.55 8.75 -2.72
N ILE A 177 -17.46 8.00 -2.74
CA ILE A 177 -16.33 8.14 -1.82
C ILE A 177 -15.21 8.84 -2.58
N GLY A 178 -14.74 9.97 -2.08
CA GLY A 178 -13.60 10.71 -2.62
C GLY A 178 -12.32 10.40 -1.84
N PHE A 179 -11.25 10.01 -2.54
CA PHE A 179 -9.91 9.87 -1.96
C PHE A 179 -9.06 11.06 -2.40
N ILE A 180 -8.39 11.73 -1.47
CA ILE A 180 -7.44 12.82 -1.72
C ILE A 180 -6.07 12.45 -1.18
N SER A 181 -5.00 12.90 -1.82
CA SER A 181 -3.65 12.46 -1.47
C SER A 181 -2.61 13.55 -1.55
N VAL A 182 -1.65 13.50 -0.62
CA VAL A 182 -0.39 14.23 -0.67
C VAL A 182 0.77 13.33 -0.25
N CYS A 183 1.95 13.67 -0.76
CA CYS A 183 3.20 13.00 -0.43
C CYS A 183 4.23 14.00 0.08
N ILE A 184 5.06 13.56 1.03
CA ILE A 184 6.16 14.35 1.57
C ILE A 184 7.27 14.55 0.53
N PRO A 185 7.85 15.77 0.40
CA PRO A 185 9.04 15.98 -0.41
C PRO A 185 10.26 15.40 0.31
N SER A 186 10.75 14.24 -0.13
CA SER A 186 11.97 13.61 0.36
C SER A 186 12.88 13.28 -0.82
N ASN A 187 14.17 13.60 -0.73
CA ASN A 187 15.14 13.41 -1.81
C ASN A 187 14.62 13.83 -3.20
N PRO A 188 14.18 15.08 -3.39
CA PRO A 188 13.52 15.48 -4.63
C PRO A 188 14.45 15.27 -5.82
N LYS A 189 13.97 14.54 -6.82
CA LYS A 189 14.69 14.33 -8.09
C LYS A 189 14.41 15.51 -9.03
N GLU A 190 15.33 15.78 -9.96
CA GLU A 190 15.19 16.88 -10.92
C GLU A 190 13.90 16.84 -11.73
N TYR A 191 13.36 15.63 -11.97
CA TYR A 191 12.13 15.43 -12.74
C TYR A 191 10.84 15.55 -11.92
N VAL A 192 10.93 15.81 -10.59
CA VAL A 192 9.77 15.91 -9.69
C VAL A 192 9.68 17.32 -9.12
N LEU A 193 8.50 17.90 -9.17
CA LEU A 193 8.15 19.12 -8.45
C LEU A 193 7.11 18.79 -7.38
N TYR A 194 7.43 19.13 -6.14
CA TYR A 194 6.48 19.08 -5.02
C TYR A 194 5.93 20.49 -4.79
N LYS A 195 4.60 20.64 -4.83
CA LYS A 195 3.92 21.82 -4.32
C LYS A 195 3.70 21.68 -2.82
N ASP A 196 3.40 22.78 -2.15
CA ASP A 196 3.04 22.76 -0.74
C ASP A 196 1.89 21.77 -0.48
N MET A 197 2.09 20.85 0.47
CA MET A 197 1.17 19.73 0.70
C MET A 197 -0.15 20.19 1.32
N PHE A 198 -0.10 21.16 2.24
CA PHE A 198 -1.28 21.59 2.97
C PHE A 198 -2.24 22.37 2.06
N SER A 199 -1.72 23.35 1.31
CA SER A 199 -2.52 24.09 0.34
C SER A 199 -3.01 23.18 -0.80
N SER A 200 -2.23 22.17 -1.20
CA SER A 200 -2.61 21.24 -2.26
C SER A 200 -3.75 20.32 -1.84
N ILE A 201 -3.69 19.73 -0.63
CA ILE A 201 -4.75 18.83 -0.16
C ILE A 201 -6.02 19.61 0.16
N GLN A 202 -5.91 20.81 0.73
CA GLN A 202 -7.06 21.68 0.98
C GLN A 202 -7.76 22.06 -0.32
N LYS A 203 -6.99 22.47 -1.33
CA LYS A 203 -7.55 22.78 -2.66
C LYS A 203 -8.25 21.58 -3.27
N GLU A 204 -7.67 20.38 -3.19
CA GLU A 204 -8.27 19.19 -3.74
C GLU A 204 -9.54 18.79 -3.01
N TYR A 205 -9.56 18.91 -1.66
CA TYR A 205 -10.76 18.73 -0.85
C TYR A 205 -11.89 19.67 -1.30
N GLU A 206 -11.60 20.97 -1.43
CA GLU A 206 -12.58 21.97 -1.88
C GLU A 206 -13.13 21.70 -3.29
N LEU A 207 -12.32 21.08 -4.16
CA LEU A 207 -12.74 20.72 -5.52
C LEU A 207 -13.75 19.58 -5.57
N ILE A 208 -13.65 18.58 -4.64
CA ILE A 208 -14.46 17.38 -4.75
C ILE A 208 -15.54 17.24 -3.67
N LYS A 209 -15.47 18.00 -2.57
CA LYS A 209 -16.35 17.83 -1.40
C LYS A 209 -17.84 17.92 -1.70
N GLU A 210 -18.24 18.67 -2.73
CA GLU A 210 -19.64 18.79 -3.17
C GLU A 210 -20.03 17.74 -4.21
N GLU A 211 -19.06 17.00 -4.76
CA GLU A 211 -19.28 15.95 -5.76
C GLU A 211 -19.41 14.55 -5.13
N VAL A 212 -19.01 14.43 -3.84
CA VAL A 212 -18.96 13.16 -3.12
C VAL A 212 -19.70 13.20 -1.79
N ASP A 213 -20.05 12.04 -1.29
CA ASP A 213 -20.75 11.90 -0.01
C ASP A 213 -19.80 11.93 1.20
N VAL A 214 -18.60 11.38 1.03
CA VAL A 214 -17.55 11.36 2.04
C VAL A 214 -16.17 11.49 1.39
N VAL A 215 -15.27 12.25 2.03
CA VAL A 215 -13.86 12.39 1.59
C VAL A 215 -12.95 11.68 2.60
N ILE A 216 -12.00 10.90 2.10
CA ILE A 216 -11.00 10.15 2.88
C ILE A 216 -9.59 10.56 2.43
N GLY A 217 -8.70 10.79 3.37
CA GLY A 217 -7.28 11.04 3.10
C GLY A 217 -6.53 9.74 2.84
N LEU A 218 -5.72 9.68 1.78
CA LEU A 218 -4.75 8.62 1.49
C LEU A 218 -3.39 9.29 1.34
N THR A 219 -2.65 9.43 2.44
CA THR A 219 -1.48 10.30 2.54
C THR A 219 -0.18 9.51 2.67
N HIS A 220 0.92 10.13 2.23
CA HIS A 220 2.26 9.60 2.53
C HIS A 220 3.15 10.72 3.07
N VAL A 221 2.97 11.02 4.35
CA VAL A 221 3.64 12.13 5.05
C VAL A 221 3.97 11.73 6.49
N LYS A 222 4.78 12.54 7.19
CA LYS A 222 5.03 12.31 8.63
C LYS A 222 3.74 12.42 9.43
N ILE A 223 3.67 11.71 10.54
CA ILE A 223 2.50 11.74 11.44
C ILE A 223 2.15 13.16 11.92
N GLU A 224 3.14 14.03 12.11
CA GLU A 224 2.92 15.43 12.46
C GLU A 224 2.16 16.19 11.37
N HIS A 225 2.46 15.89 10.10
CA HIS A 225 1.75 16.47 8.97
C HIS A 225 0.33 15.92 8.83
N ASP A 226 0.12 14.63 9.09
CA ASP A 226 -1.24 14.06 9.12
C ASP A 226 -2.10 14.69 10.22
N ARG A 227 -1.52 14.94 11.40
CA ARG A 227 -2.20 15.68 12.48
C ARG A 227 -2.58 17.10 12.04
N GLU A 228 -1.71 17.78 11.28
CA GLU A 228 -1.99 19.12 10.73
C GLU A 228 -3.08 19.08 9.67
N ILE A 229 -3.04 18.09 8.75
CA ILE A 229 -4.09 17.85 7.74
C ILE A 229 -5.43 17.58 8.42
N ALA A 230 -5.45 16.79 9.50
CA ALA A 230 -6.65 16.51 10.27
C ALA A 230 -7.26 17.77 10.89
N ARG A 231 -6.42 18.72 11.38
CA ARG A 231 -6.90 20.02 11.89
C ARG A 231 -7.40 20.93 10.76
N LEU A 232 -6.74 20.87 9.60
CA LEU A 232 -7.09 21.67 8.43
C LEU A 232 -8.40 21.22 7.79
N LEU A 233 -8.66 19.90 7.79
CA LEU A 233 -9.80 19.24 7.17
C LEU A 233 -10.63 18.45 8.22
N PRO A 234 -11.26 19.10 9.20
CA PRO A 234 -11.91 18.42 10.34
C PRO A 234 -13.17 17.61 9.93
N ASN A 235 -13.63 17.74 8.70
CA ASN A 235 -14.79 17.03 8.17
C ASN A 235 -14.45 15.72 7.45
N ILE A 236 -13.16 15.40 7.24
CA ILE A 236 -12.79 14.07 6.76
C ILE A 236 -12.78 13.10 7.95
N PRO A 237 -13.44 11.94 7.85
CA PRO A 237 -13.53 11.04 9.00
C PRO A 237 -12.28 10.17 9.20
N LEU A 238 -11.47 9.98 8.14
CA LEU A 238 -10.33 9.07 8.13
C LEU A 238 -9.19 9.60 7.26
N ILE A 239 -7.97 9.49 7.79
CA ILE A 239 -6.70 9.59 7.05
C ILE A 239 -6.00 8.24 7.16
N MET A 240 -5.77 7.60 6.03
CA MET A 240 -4.95 6.40 5.87
C MET A 240 -3.57 6.83 5.39
N GLY A 241 -2.59 6.81 6.27
CA GLY A 241 -1.24 7.31 6.01
C GLY A 241 -0.19 6.23 5.81
N GLY A 242 0.99 6.64 5.32
CA GLY A 242 2.23 5.85 5.25
C GLY A 242 3.41 6.66 5.78
N HIS A 243 4.64 6.26 5.44
CA HIS A 243 5.93 6.89 5.73
C HIS A 243 6.58 6.47 7.06
N GLU A 244 5.86 6.34 8.15
CA GLU A 244 6.35 5.66 9.34
C GLU A 244 6.18 4.16 9.18
N HIS A 245 7.23 3.40 9.40
CA HIS A 245 7.21 1.95 9.25
C HIS A 245 6.60 1.23 10.45
N ASP A 246 6.19 1.97 11.48
CA ASP A 246 5.48 1.49 12.67
C ASP A 246 4.02 1.94 12.64
N HIS A 247 3.12 1.08 13.07
CA HIS A 247 1.69 1.40 13.07
C HIS A 247 1.33 2.58 13.97
N LYS A 248 0.35 3.35 13.55
CA LYS A 248 -0.24 4.48 14.27
C LYS A 248 -1.76 4.35 14.30
N ASN A 249 -2.38 4.82 15.37
CA ASN A 249 -3.83 4.95 15.50
C ASN A 249 -4.13 6.13 16.41
N GLU A 250 -4.48 7.26 15.83
CA GLU A 250 -4.68 8.52 16.54
C GLU A 250 -6.03 9.14 16.19
N MET A 251 -6.53 9.98 17.09
CA MET A 251 -7.70 10.82 16.87
C MET A 251 -7.33 12.29 17.02
N ILE A 252 -7.61 13.10 16.02
CA ILE A 252 -7.49 14.56 16.07
C ILE A 252 -8.88 15.18 15.83
N GLY A 253 -9.51 15.61 16.89
CA GLY A 253 -10.94 15.94 16.83
C GLY A 253 -11.75 14.71 16.45
N ASN A 254 -12.48 14.78 15.34
CA ASN A 254 -13.27 13.67 14.81
C ASN A 254 -12.54 12.88 13.68
N VAL A 255 -11.31 13.28 13.35
CA VAL A 255 -10.54 12.66 12.29
C VAL A 255 -9.69 11.52 12.86
N LYS A 256 -9.88 10.31 12.36
CA LYS A 256 -9.04 9.16 12.66
C LYS A 256 -7.83 9.14 11.73
N ILE A 257 -6.63 8.90 12.27
CA ILE A 257 -5.40 8.73 11.51
C ILE A 257 -4.87 7.32 11.78
N THR A 258 -4.60 6.57 10.72
CA THR A 258 -4.03 5.23 10.82
C THR A 258 -2.86 5.04 9.86
N LYS A 259 -1.84 4.30 10.31
CA LYS A 259 -0.72 3.81 9.51
C LYS A 259 -0.45 2.38 9.92
N ALA A 260 -0.24 1.47 8.98
CA ALA A 260 0.12 0.08 9.27
C ALA A 260 1.65 -0.07 9.42
N ASP A 261 2.10 -1.19 9.95
CA ASP A 261 3.53 -1.53 9.94
C ASP A 261 4.00 -1.85 8.51
N ALA A 262 5.23 -1.46 8.19
CA ALA A 262 5.82 -1.68 6.87
C ALA A 262 5.87 -3.16 6.47
N ASN A 263 6.04 -3.40 5.15
CA ASN A 263 6.15 -4.73 4.53
C ASN A 263 4.95 -5.64 4.81
N ALA A 264 3.77 -5.03 4.92
CA ALA A 264 2.53 -5.74 5.22
C ALA A 264 2.64 -6.65 6.47
N LYS A 265 3.49 -6.31 7.46
CA LYS A 265 3.49 -7.02 8.76
C LYS A 265 2.13 -6.92 9.43
N THR A 266 1.49 -5.78 9.25
CA THR A 266 0.09 -5.55 9.60
C THR A 266 -0.65 -4.85 8.46
N ALA A 267 -1.98 -4.90 8.49
CA ALA A 267 -2.87 -4.11 7.66
C ALA A 267 -3.99 -3.52 8.53
N TYR A 268 -4.49 -2.34 8.21
CA TYR A 268 -5.72 -1.86 8.84
C TYR A 268 -6.95 -2.28 8.04
N ILE A 269 -7.95 -2.79 8.75
CA ILE A 269 -9.28 -3.07 8.26
C ILE A 269 -10.22 -2.03 8.86
N HIS A 270 -10.76 -1.15 8.02
CA HIS A 270 -11.73 -0.14 8.42
C HIS A 270 -13.13 -0.57 7.97
N SER A 271 -13.99 -0.90 8.92
CA SER A 271 -15.41 -1.11 8.67
C SER A 271 -16.13 0.23 8.87
N ILE A 272 -16.73 0.75 7.83
CA ILE A 272 -17.32 2.08 7.78
C ILE A 272 -18.80 1.95 7.51
N ASN A 273 -19.62 2.58 8.38
CA ASN A 273 -21.05 2.76 8.13
C ASN A 273 -21.32 4.24 7.90
N PHE A 274 -21.96 4.55 6.81
CA PHE A 274 -22.30 5.91 6.39
C PHE A 274 -23.80 6.09 6.26
N ASN A 275 -24.32 7.16 6.83
CA ASN A 275 -25.72 7.56 6.64
C ASN A 275 -25.79 8.73 5.65
N LYS A 276 -26.31 8.47 4.46
CA LYS A 276 -26.39 9.43 3.36
C LYS A 276 -27.23 10.67 3.70
N LYS A 277 -28.27 10.50 4.53
CA LYS A 277 -29.20 11.57 4.91
C LYS A 277 -28.61 12.48 5.98
N THR A 278 -27.98 11.91 7.03
CA THR A 278 -27.42 12.70 8.14
C THR A 278 -25.96 13.05 7.91
N LYS A 279 -25.30 12.43 6.92
CA LYS A 279 -23.85 12.51 6.66
C LYS A 279 -22.97 11.99 7.81
N GLU A 280 -23.57 11.28 8.75
CA GLU A 280 -22.84 10.67 9.86
C GLU A 280 -22.03 9.46 9.38
N THR A 281 -20.79 9.38 9.84
CA THR A 281 -19.88 8.29 9.56
C THR A 281 -19.44 7.65 10.87
N SER A 282 -19.57 6.33 10.98
CA SER A 282 -18.97 5.57 12.08
C SER A 282 -17.89 4.63 11.54
N ILE A 283 -16.72 4.59 12.20
CA ILE A 283 -15.55 3.84 11.75
C ILE A 283 -15.05 2.95 12.87
N SER A 284 -15.03 1.65 12.61
CA SER A 284 -14.26 0.67 13.39
C SER A 284 -12.98 0.33 12.63
N SER A 285 -11.83 0.41 13.30
CA SER A 285 -10.52 0.14 12.70
C SER A 285 -9.81 -0.96 13.47
N LEU A 286 -9.50 -2.06 12.79
CA LEU A 286 -8.79 -3.21 13.34
C LEU A 286 -7.39 -3.27 12.71
N LEU A 287 -6.34 -3.28 13.53
CA LEU A 287 -4.99 -3.62 13.09
C LEU A 287 -4.87 -5.14 13.03
N LYS A 288 -4.77 -5.68 11.83
CA LYS A 288 -4.66 -7.12 11.56
C LYS A 288 -3.20 -7.49 11.33
N THR A 289 -2.66 -8.38 12.14
CA THR A 289 -1.34 -8.98 11.88
C THR A 289 -1.43 -9.94 10.71
N ILE A 290 -0.47 -9.86 9.80
CA ILE A 290 -0.33 -10.74 8.64
C ILE A 290 0.77 -11.75 8.95
N ASP A 291 0.41 -12.95 9.33
CA ASP A 291 1.33 -13.97 9.79
C ASP A 291 1.03 -15.37 9.20
N THR A 292 1.71 -16.39 9.72
CA THR A 292 1.61 -17.77 9.24
C THR A 292 0.25 -18.44 9.45
N THR A 293 -0.65 -17.85 10.22
CA THR A 293 -2.03 -18.36 10.38
C THR A 293 -2.89 -18.10 9.14
N ILE A 294 -2.45 -17.21 8.26
CA ILE A 294 -3.14 -16.83 7.04
C ILE A 294 -2.53 -17.61 5.87
N VAL A 295 -3.37 -18.36 5.16
CA VAL A 295 -2.95 -19.13 4.00
C VAL A 295 -2.74 -18.21 2.80
N ASP A 296 -1.69 -18.44 2.03
CA ASP A 296 -1.41 -17.68 0.80
C ASP A 296 -2.52 -17.86 -0.26
N ASP A 297 -2.98 -16.77 -0.86
CA ASP A 297 -3.83 -16.84 -2.05
C ASP A 297 -3.07 -17.50 -3.20
N LYS A 298 -3.66 -18.51 -3.80
CA LYS A 298 -3.00 -19.33 -4.83
C LYS A 298 -2.62 -18.53 -6.07
N LYS A 299 -3.46 -17.59 -6.52
CA LYS A 299 -3.22 -16.80 -7.73
C LYS A 299 -2.07 -15.82 -7.53
N VAL A 300 -2.08 -15.08 -6.42
CA VAL A 300 -1.03 -14.12 -6.10
C VAL A 300 0.27 -14.82 -5.77
N LYS A 301 0.21 -15.96 -5.05
CA LYS A 301 1.39 -16.78 -4.77
C LYS A 301 2.13 -17.21 -6.03
N LEU A 302 1.44 -17.59 -7.09
CA LEU A 302 2.10 -17.95 -8.37
C LEU A 302 2.91 -16.78 -8.95
N VAL A 303 2.42 -15.55 -8.82
CA VAL A 303 3.15 -14.35 -9.27
C VAL A 303 4.36 -14.09 -8.36
N VAL A 304 4.20 -14.22 -7.06
CA VAL A 304 5.28 -14.08 -6.08
C VAL A 304 6.37 -15.13 -6.32
N ASP A 305 6.00 -16.41 -6.43
CA ASP A 305 6.94 -17.52 -6.65
C ASP A 305 7.76 -17.32 -7.94
N LYS A 306 7.12 -16.90 -9.04
CA LYS A 306 7.82 -16.55 -10.30
C LYS A 306 8.93 -15.53 -10.06
N TRP A 307 8.69 -14.48 -9.26
CA TRP A 307 9.67 -13.45 -8.98
C TRP A 307 10.74 -13.92 -7.98
N LEU A 308 10.40 -14.78 -7.03
CA LEU A 308 11.36 -15.42 -6.14
C LEU A 308 12.31 -16.35 -6.90
N GLU A 309 11.84 -17.08 -7.92
CA GLU A 309 12.70 -17.86 -8.81
C GLU A 309 13.69 -16.98 -9.57
N VAL A 310 13.26 -15.81 -10.06
CA VAL A 310 14.17 -14.81 -10.68
C VAL A 310 15.21 -14.36 -9.67
N MET A 311 14.82 -14.02 -8.44
CA MET A 311 15.74 -13.61 -7.38
C MET A 311 16.75 -14.70 -7.08
N ASN A 312 16.30 -15.93 -6.82
CA ASN A 312 17.15 -17.07 -6.50
C ASN A 312 18.16 -17.37 -7.63
N SER A 313 17.70 -17.32 -8.87
CA SER A 313 18.58 -17.49 -10.05
C SER A 313 19.67 -16.41 -10.16
N GLN A 314 19.44 -15.19 -9.66
CA GLN A 314 20.46 -14.15 -9.67
C GLN A 314 21.41 -14.29 -8.46
N ILE A 315 20.89 -14.60 -7.28
CA ILE A 315 21.69 -14.78 -6.06
C ILE A 315 22.66 -15.98 -6.25
N SER A 316 22.18 -17.10 -6.78
CA SER A 316 23.01 -18.30 -7.01
C SER A 316 24.16 -18.11 -8.00
N LYS A 317 24.18 -17.01 -8.77
CA LYS A 317 25.35 -16.62 -9.60
C LYS A 317 26.46 -15.93 -8.82
N ILE A 318 26.13 -15.40 -7.64
CA ILE A 318 27.03 -14.59 -6.81
C ILE A 318 27.45 -15.39 -5.57
N VAL A 319 26.52 -16.12 -4.99
CA VAL A 319 26.71 -16.92 -3.77
C VAL A 319 26.43 -18.37 -4.10
N GLU A 320 27.42 -19.26 -3.88
CA GLU A 320 27.32 -20.68 -4.23
C GLU A 320 26.20 -21.40 -3.45
N ASN A 321 26.10 -21.11 -2.15
CA ASN A 321 25.11 -21.70 -1.24
C ASN A 321 24.29 -20.59 -0.52
N PRO A 322 23.33 -19.92 -1.19
CA PRO A 322 22.65 -18.75 -0.63
C PRO A 322 21.75 -19.05 0.58
N TYR A 323 21.47 -20.32 0.86
CA TYR A 323 20.69 -20.78 2.01
C TYR A 323 21.53 -21.40 3.11
N GLU A 324 22.88 -21.35 2.98
CA GLU A 324 23.77 -21.82 4.03
C GLU A 324 23.66 -20.91 5.24
N ILE A 325 23.47 -21.53 6.43
CA ILE A 325 23.46 -20.80 7.69
C ILE A 325 24.88 -20.34 7.99
N ILE A 326 25.12 -19.04 7.88
CA ILE A 326 26.44 -18.41 8.10
C ILE A 326 26.63 -17.95 9.55
N TYR A 327 25.54 -17.74 10.27
CA TYR A 327 25.56 -17.26 11.65
C TYR A 327 24.30 -17.64 12.39
N HIS A 328 24.41 -17.97 13.68
CA HIS A 328 23.27 -18.16 14.57
C HIS A 328 23.34 -17.19 15.72
N THR A 329 22.25 -16.51 16.03
CA THR A 329 22.19 -15.55 17.14
C THR A 329 20.88 -15.63 17.91
N ASN A 330 21.00 -15.63 19.25
CA ASN A 330 19.87 -15.45 20.16
C ASN A 330 19.67 -13.97 20.55
N ILE A 331 20.63 -13.11 20.20
CA ILE A 331 20.53 -11.66 20.43
C ILE A 331 20.11 -11.02 19.11
N PRO A 332 18.93 -10.38 19.06
CA PRO A 332 18.48 -9.75 17.83
C PRO A 332 19.50 -8.74 17.26
N LEU A 333 19.87 -8.92 15.99
CA LEU A 333 20.69 -7.95 15.24
C LEU A 333 19.75 -6.84 14.75
N ASP A 334 19.92 -5.65 15.30
CA ASP A 334 18.98 -4.52 15.08
C ASP A 334 19.29 -3.78 13.76
N GLY A 335 18.48 -4.04 12.76
CA GLY A 335 18.48 -3.38 11.44
C GLY A 335 17.26 -2.51 11.18
N ARG A 336 16.44 -2.22 12.21
CA ARG A 336 15.24 -1.37 12.07
C ARG A 336 15.63 0.05 11.63
N ASP A 337 14.80 0.67 10.81
CA ASP A 337 15.11 1.92 10.10
C ASP A 337 15.55 3.06 11.04
N ILE A 338 14.79 3.35 12.09
CA ILE A 338 15.12 4.44 13.04
C ILE A 338 16.40 4.14 13.82
N PRO A 339 16.60 2.99 14.48
CA PRO A 339 17.84 2.68 15.17
C PRO A 339 19.08 2.71 14.28
N ILE A 340 19.03 2.06 13.09
CA ILE A 340 20.20 1.93 12.22
C ILE A 340 20.67 3.27 11.65
N ARG A 341 19.77 4.26 11.55
CA ARG A 341 20.07 5.62 11.05
C ARG A 341 20.51 6.59 12.16
N SER A 342 20.12 6.34 13.41
CA SER A 342 20.31 7.29 14.50
C SER A 342 21.41 6.93 15.50
N LYS A 343 21.82 5.65 15.52
CA LYS A 343 22.85 5.13 16.43
C LYS A 343 23.61 3.95 15.83
N GLN A 344 24.73 3.57 16.43
CA GLN A 344 25.39 2.31 16.10
C GLN A 344 24.56 1.15 16.63
N THR A 345 24.19 0.22 15.70
CA THR A 345 23.53 -1.03 16.07
C THR A 345 24.49 -2.20 15.90
N ASN A 346 24.19 -3.33 16.56
CA ASN A 346 25.01 -4.53 16.45
C ASN A 346 25.00 -5.09 15.01
N LEU A 347 23.91 -4.97 14.24
CA LEU A 347 23.90 -5.33 12.82
C LEU A 347 24.82 -4.41 12.01
N GLY A 348 24.73 -3.10 12.21
CA GLY A 348 25.61 -2.13 11.53
C GLY A 348 27.07 -2.38 11.84
N GLN A 349 27.42 -2.72 13.08
CA GLN A 349 28.78 -3.11 13.49
C GLN A 349 29.24 -4.39 12.81
N LEU A 350 28.37 -5.42 12.76
CA LEU A 350 28.69 -6.68 12.09
C LEU A 350 28.99 -6.48 10.61
N ILE A 351 28.16 -5.69 9.90
CA ILE A 351 28.37 -5.36 8.49
C ILE A 351 29.69 -4.59 8.29
N ALA A 352 29.96 -3.57 9.10
CA ALA A 352 31.21 -2.80 9.00
C ALA A 352 32.43 -3.68 9.28
N ALA A 353 32.37 -4.55 10.29
CA ALA A 353 33.44 -5.49 10.61
C ALA A 353 33.73 -6.50 9.46
N SER A 354 32.64 -7.02 8.84
CA SER A 354 32.82 -7.94 7.69
C SER A 354 33.41 -7.24 6.47
N MET A 355 33.11 -5.97 6.25
CA MET A 355 33.78 -5.16 5.22
C MET A 355 35.25 -5.00 5.49
N SER A 356 35.70 -4.72 6.73
CA SER A 356 37.10 -4.68 7.11
C SER A 356 37.76 -6.03 6.93
N TYR A 357 37.09 -7.11 7.34
CA TYR A 357 37.60 -8.47 7.19
C TYR A 357 37.86 -8.87 5.72
N SER A 358 37.00 -8.43 4.79
CA SER A 358 37.17 -8.71 3.36
C SER A 358 38.42 -8.09 2.75
N TYR A 359 39.04 -7.12 3.43
CA TYR A 359 40.34 -6.52 3.11
C TYR A 359 41.49 -7.03 4.03
N ASN A 360 41.35 -8.24 4.60
CA ASN A 360 42.32 -8.85 5.52
C ASN A 360 42.63 -8.00 6.77
N ASN A 361 41.68 -7.11 7.18
CA ASN A 361 41.89 -6.11 8.22
C ASN A 361 43.10 -5.17 7.98
N GLU A 362 43.47 -4.94 6.72
CA GLU A 362 44.56 -4.01 6.34
C GLU A 362 44.08 -2.56 6.24
N VAL A 363 42.81 -2.30 6.55
CA VAL A 363 42.19 -0.94 6.55
C VAL A 363 42.12 -0.38 7.97
N ASP A 364 42.33 0.92 8.13
CA ASP A 364 42.29 1.59 9.43
C ASP A 364 40.86 1.66 10.01
N CYS A 365 39.85 1.77 9.14
CA CYS A 365 38.46 1.75 9.53
C CYS A 365 37.53 1.32 8.37
N SER A 366 36.31 0.87 8.71
CA SER A 366 35.24 0.67 7.75
C SER A 366 34.01 1.44 8.19
N ILE A 367 33.34 2.08 7.22
CA ILE A 367 32.15 2.92 7.46
C ILE A 367 31.06 2.44 6.52
N VAL A 368 29.86 2.19 7.07
CA VAL A 368 28.66 1.90 6.30
C VAL A 368 27.58 2.93 6.62
N ASN A 369 26.93 3.44 5.58
CA ASN A 369 25.78 4.32 5.76
C ASN A 369 24.59 3.52 6.29
N GLY A 370 24.09 3.83 7.49
CA GLY A 370 22.92 3.18 8.08
C GLY A 370 21.69 3.19 7.14
N GLY A 371 21.49 4.27 6.38
CA GLY A 371 20.42 4.34 5.38
C GLY A 371 20.59 3.40 4.17
N SER A 372 21.72 2.75 3.98
CA SER A 372 21.92 1.70 2.96
C SER A 372 21.57 0.29 3.45
N ILE A 373 21.42 0.13 4.77
CA ILE A 373 20.97 -1.14 5.39
C ILE A 373 19.44 -1.14 5.38
N ARG A 374 18.85 -1.90 4.48
CA ARG A 374 17.40 -1.84 4.16
C ARG A 374 16.63 -3.06 4.65
N ILE A 375 17.03 -3.62 5.79
CA ILE A 375 16.37 -4.78 6.39
C ILE A 375 15.08 -4.34 7.09
N ASP A 376 15.10 -3.19 7.76
CA ASP A 376 14.02 -2.62 8.58
C ASP A 376 13.40 -3.62 9.55
N ASP A 377 14.28 -4.43 10.15
CA ASP A 377 13.89 -5.52 11.01
C ASP A 377 14.99 -5.93 11.99
N GLN A 378 14.66 -6.85 12.90
CA GLN A 378 15.60 -7.52 13.79
C GLN A 378 15.83 -8.96 13.31
N LEU A 379 17.08 -9.32 13.02
CA LEU A 379 17.43 -10.68 12.62
C LEU A 379 17.78 -11.49 13.86
N VAL A 380 17.16 -12.66 14.02
CA VAL A 380 17.37 -13.58 15.15
C VAL A 380 17.25 -15.03 14.68
N GLY A 381 17.96 -15.93 15.33
CA GLY A 381 18.02 -17.34 14.94
C GLY A 381 19.10 -17.60 13.89
N ASP A 382 18.78 -18.41 12.91
CA ASP A 382 19.67 -18.79 11.82
C ASP A 382 19.67 -17.69 10.74
N ILE A 383 20.86 -17.19 10.41
CA ILE A 383 21.10 -16.16 9.41
C ILE A 383 21.81 -16.80 8.20
N ASN A 384 21.25 -16.64 7.04
CA ASN A 384 21.80 -17.11 5.75
C ASN A 384 22.05 -15.98 4.77
#